data_200fa297b8ccf8b89d580e13fd8b9b0c
#
_entry.id   200fa297b8ccf8b89d580e13fd8b9b0c
#
_cell.length_a   1.000
_cell.length_b   1.000
_cell.length_c   1.000
_cell.angle_alpha   90.00
_cell.angle_beta   90.00
_cell.angle_gamma   90.00
#
_symmetry.space_group_name_H-M   'P 1'
#
loop_
_entity.id
_entity.type
_entity.pdbx_description
1 polymer ?
#
loop_
_entity_poly.entity_id
_entity_poly.type
_entity_poly.pdbx_seq_one_letter_code
_entity_poly.pdbx_strand_id
1 'polypeptide(L)'
;TLIYENQKTITITLKEDQKELKDVVVIGYGTTTKKDATGSLQSITTKDFNKGSIVSADQLLTGKAPGVRITNNGGQPDSAPNIRIRGGASLNANSSPLIVIDGIPVDNTTPAGVSNPLSLINPNDIESFTILKDASAAAIYGSRASNGVIIITTKKGSSGAPEFNYSSNVTTGKVGKKIDMMNGKQFTNFIQTYHPSLTNSLGIDDPSTAVIDDLSTPEVEGRILSNTDWQDAIYRTSISTDHNFSAKANLYGKIPFRASVGYTRNEGLVKTNDYERLSYSLKMTPKVFSDHLKIDANAKGIFTNKNAIDEGGALGGAINMDPTKPIRDNSSTNRFGGYYQDFVLDGSGNPTNTISGQYNPVALLMQRTRPERAVRFLGNIEFDYKMHFLPELRAVVNLGLDASEAQIKERFSNNAMATYRVINSGADYVFNPGKNYEENQTMTNTTLDSYLVYTKSLNGFLTKFDIQGGYSYQNFKNDGNKEIYRYNETTGVREVLPNDNNPNNRYYNVLNLQSFFGRANFDLTNKYLLTLSLRADGSSLFREDKRWGYCPAAALAWKL
;
A
#
# COMPACT_ATOMS: atom_id res chain seq x y z
N THR A 1 24.03 20.64 46.74
CA THR A 1 24.21 20.32 48.19
C THR A 1 23.58 21.45 48.94
N LEU A 2 22.48 21.19 49.67
CA LEU A 2 21.86 22.14 50.61
C LEU A 2 22.62 22.04 51.92
N ILE A 3 23.16 23.14 52.41
CA ILE A 3 23.79 23.23 53.74
C ILE A 3 22.67 23.47 54.75
N TYR A 4 22.47 22.57 55.69
CA TYR A 4 21.50 22.69 56.77
C TYR A 4 22.09 23.53 57.91
N GLU A 5 21.62 24.77 58.07
CA GLU A 5 21.98 25.68 59.14
C GLU A 5 20.77 25.93 60.06
N ASN A 6 20.26 24.89 60.71
CA ASN A 6 19.21 24.96 61.73
C ASN A 6 17.95 25.78 61.37
N GLN A 7 17.60 25.81 60.11
CA GLN A 7 16.43 26.54 59.58
C GLN A 7 15.14 25.76 59.86
N LYS A 8 14.11 26.43 60.41
CA LYS A 8 12.80 25.82 60.68
C LYS A 8 11.99 25.54 59.41
N THR A 9 12.34 26.13 58.28
CA THR A 9 11.66 25.95 57.00
C THR A 9 12.67 26.03 55.84
N ILE A 10 12.71 25.03 54.98
CA ILE A 10 13.53 25.02 53.75
C ILE A 10 12.58 25.17 52.59
N THR A 11 12.67 26.26 51.82
CA THR A 11 11.92 26.46 50.60
C THR A 11 12.78 26.03 49.42
N ILE A 12 12.37 24.94 48.75
CA ILE A 12 13.03 24.45 47.55
C ILE A 12 12.22 24.93 46.35
N THR A 13 12.77 25.87 45.56
CA THR A 13 12.20 26.28 44.30
C THR A 13 12.74 25.37 43.21
N LEU A 14 11.92 24.45 42.73
CA LEU A 14 12.23 23.64 41.56
C LEU A 14 12.10 24.52 40.34
N LYS A 15 13.19 24.74 39.62
CA LYS A 15 13.12 25.23 38.23
C LYS A 15 12.80 24.03 37.32
N GLU A 16 11.76 24.16 36.54
CA GLU A 16 11.54 23.22 35.42
C GLU A 16 12.78 23.23 34.53
N ASP A 17 13.51 22.12 34.53
CA ASP A 17 14.56 21.90 33.51
C ASP A 17 13.86 21.56 32.21
N GLN A 18 13.43 22.60 31.47
CA GLN A 18 12.97 22.47 30.07
C GLN A 18 14.18 22.12 29.22
N LYS A 19 14.72 20.93 29.36
CA LYS A 19 15.46 20.31 28.25
C LYS A 19 14.45 20.08 27.14
N GLU A 20 14.29 21.08 26.25
CA GLU A 20 13.73 20.85 24.93
C GLU A 20 14.49 19.67 24.32
N LEU A 21 13.86 18.50 24.29
CA LEU A 21 14.32 17.39 23.48
C LEU A 21 14.38 17.93 22.07
N LYS A 22 15.58 18.22 21.56
CA LYS A 22 15.77 18.66 20.18
C LYS A 22 15.15 17.60 19.29
N ASP A 23 14.09 17.95 18.56
CA ASP A 23 13.44 17.04 17.60
C ASP A 23 14.47 16.62 16.57
N VAL A 24 15.06 15.45 16.76
CA VAL A 24 16.03 14.86 15.84
C VAL A 24 15.24 14.22 14.70
N VAL A 25 15.52 14.64 13.48
CA VAL A 25 14.88 14.18 12.27
C VAL A 25 15.88 13.38 11.46
N VAL A 26 15.47 12.19 11.02
CA VAL A 26 16.26 11.36 10.09
C VAL A 26 16.17 11.99 8.71
N ILE A 27 17.32 12.29 8.15
CA ILE A 27 17.49 12.69 6.75
C ILE A 27 18.40 11.66 6.09
N GLY A 28 18.34 11.51 4.78
CA GLY A 28 19.17 10.51 4.09
C GLY A 28 20.60 10.50 4.61
N TYR A 29 21.18 9.37 4.88
CA TYR A 29 22.55 9.18 5.39
C TYR A 29 22.92 10.05 6.62
N GLY A 30 21.99 10.18 7.60
CA GLY A 30 22.27 10.90 8.84
C GLY A 30 21.03 11.45 9.54
N THR A 31 21.30 12.26 10.56
CA THR A 31 20.25 12.93 11.35
C THR A 31 20.54 14.41 11.47
N THR A 32 19.50 15.22 11.52
CA THR A 32 19.59 16.66 11.79
C THR A 32 18.51 17.08 12.78
N THR A 33 18.60 18.30 13.31
CA THR A 33 17.45 18.85 14.03
C THR A 33 16.54 19.60 13.05
N LYS A 34 15.26 19.71 13.36
CA LYS A 34 14.32 20.47 12.54
C LYS A 34 14.77 21.94 12.36
N LYS A 35 15.44 22.52 13.37
CA LYS A 35 15.97 23.89 13.33
C LYS A 35 17.21 24.03 12.45
N ASP A 36 17.97 22.95 12.23
CA ASP A 36 19.23 22.94 11.47
C ASP A 36 19.06 22.41 10.04
N ALA A 37 17.86 22.16 9.62
CA ALA A 37 17.58 21.71 8.26
C ALA A 37 17.52 22.87 7.28
N THR A 38 18.27 22.79 6.18
CA THR A 38 18.28 23.80 5.11
C THR A 38 17.14 23.65 4.10
N GLY A 39 16.53 22.44 4.03
CA GLY A 39 15.42 22.14 3.11
C GLY A 39 14.08 22.07 3.82
N SER A 40 12.98 22.16 3.05
CA SER A 40 11.62 21.97 3.57
C SER A 40 11.38 20.50 3.91
N LEU A 41 11.55 20.18 5.17
CA LEU A 41 11.23 18.86 5.70
C LEU A 41 10.07 18.94 6.70
N GLN A 42 9.32 17.86 6.80
CA GLN A 42 8.27 17.73 7.79
C GLN A 42 8.40 16.39 8.50
N SER A 43 8.46 16.46 9.82
CA SER A 43 8.39 15.29 10.70
C SER A 43 6.99 15.17 11.27
N ILE A 44 6.43 13.98 11.21
CA ILE A 44 5.12 13.60 11.77
C ILE A 44 5.37 12.41 12.68
N THR A 45 5.02 12.56 13.93
CA THR A 45 5.29 11.58 14.99
C THR A 45 4.02 10.87 15.43
N THR A 46 4.13 9.87 16.30
CA THR A 46 2.99 9.13 16.86
C THR A 46 1.92 10.02 17.50
N LYS A 47 2.29 11.24 17.96
CA LYS A 47 1.35 12.21 18.54
C LYS A 47 0.41 12.81 17.50
N ASP A 48 0.88 12.91 16.25
CA ASP A 48 0.19 13.54 15.14
C ASP A 48 -0.63 12.55 14.31
N PHE A 49 -0.41 11.25 14.49
CA PHE A 49 -1.01 10.20 13.66
C PHE A 49 -2.54 10.20 13.74
N ASN A 50 -3.17 9.86 12.62
CA ASN A 50 -4.59 9.58 12.61
C ASN A 50 -4.90 8.38 13.49
N LYS A 51 -6.03 8.45 14.17
CA LYS A 51 -6.56 7.37 15.03
C LYS A 51 -7.72 6.69 14.34
N GLY A 52 -8.02 5.46 14.74
CA GLY A 52 -9.13 4.67 14.20
C GLY A 52 -8.66 3.34 13.59
N SER A 53 -9.41 2.81 12.64
CA SER A 53 -9.03 1.60 11.90
C SER A 53 -7.96 1.94 10.86
N ILE A 54 -6.72 1.66 11.19
CA ILE A 54 -5.56 1.92 10.33
C ILE A 54 -5.02 0.59 9.82
N VAL A 55 -5.14 0.36 8.53
CA VAL A 55 -4.67 -0.87 7.86
C VAL A 55 -3.29 -0.68 7.25
N SER A 56 -3.02 0.51 6.71
CA SER A 56 -1.76 0.82 6.04
C SER A 56 -1.14 2.13 6.55
N ALA A 57 0.17 2.26 6.38
CA ALA A 57 0.94 3.38 6.92
C ALA A 57 0.56 4.75 6.34
N ASP A 58 0.08 4.82 5.11
CA ASP A 58 -0.37 6.06 4.46
C ASP A 58 -1.58 6.70 5.16
N GLN A 59 -2.45 5.88 5.75
CA GLN A 59 -3.62 6.36 6.48
C GLN A 59 -3.25 7.17 7.73
N LEU A 60 -2.09 6.88 8.34
CA LEU A 60 -1.54 7.66 9.46
C LEU A 60 -1.19 9.10 9.05
N LEU A 61 -0.85 9.31 7.78
CA LEU A 61 -0.37 10.57 7.22
C LEU A 61 -1.47 11.44 6.60
N THR A 62 -2.61 10.85 6.25
CA THR A 62 -3.67 11.54 5.48
C THR A 62 -4.10 12.83 6.17
N GLY A 63 -3.92 13.97 5.47
CA GLY A 63 -4.26 15.30 5.99
C GLY A 63 -3.29 15.89 7.02
N LYS A 64 -2.16 15.23 7.33
CA LYS A 64 -1.19 15.69 8.36
C LYS A 64 -0.01 16.46 7.79
N ALA A 65 0.24 16.38 6.49
CA ALA A 65 1.40 16.99 5.85
C ALA A 65 0.98 18.03 4.82
N PRO A 66 1.18 19.34 5.06
CA PRO A 66 0.96 20.38 4.05
C PRO A 66 1.78 20.09 2.79
N GLY A 67 1.15 20.21 1.61
CA GLY A 67 1.78 19.92 0.31
C GLY A 67 1.95 18.43 -0.01
N VAL A 68 1.42 17.54 0.81
CA VAL A 68 1.29 16.10 0.53
C VAL A 68 -0.18 15.77 0.35
N ARG A 69 -0.54 15.31 -0.82
CA ARG A 69 -1.88 14.82 -1.14
C ARG A 69 -1.88 13.30 -1.16
N ILE A 70 -2.73 12.71 -0.34
CA ILE A 70 -2.97 11.26 -0.31
C ILE A 70 -4.45 11.06 -0.67
N THR A 71 -4.70 10.36 -1.76
CA THR A 71 -6.05 10.00 -2.20
C THR A 71 -6.13 8.49 -2.34
N ASN A 72 -7.13 7.89 -1.72
CA ASN A 72 -7.38 6.46 -1.84
C ASN A 72 -8.15 6.18 -3.12
N ASN A 73 -7.74 5.15 -3.83
CA ASN A 73 -8.37 4.68 -5.05
C ASN A 73 -9.19 3.42 -4.73
N GLY A 74 -10.47 3.59 -4.45
CA GLY A 74 -11.38 2.49 -4.14
C GLY A 74 -11.58 2.21 -2.65
N GLY A 75 -12.49 1.28 -2.35
CA GLY A 75 -12.88 0.88 -1.00
C GLY A 75 -12.27 -0.43 -0.52
N GLN A 76 -11.31 -0.98 -1.28
CA GLN A 76 -10.64 -2.23 -0.90
C GLN A 76 -9.67 -1.99 0.28
N PRO A 77 -9.56 -2.93 1.23
CA PRO A 77 -8.76 -2.77 2.43
C PRO A 77 -7.28 -2.43 2.20
N ASP A 78 -6.67 -2.93 1.11
CA ASP A 78 -5.27 -2.68 0.72
C ASP A 78 -5.15 -1.82 -0.54
N SER A 79 -6.18 -1.03 -0.87
CA SER A 79 -6.18 -0.16 -2.04
C SER A 79 -4.97 0.77 -2.05
N ALA A 80 -4.29 0.84 -3.21
CA ALA A 80 -3.11 1.69 -3.36
C ALA A 80 -3.49 3.18 -3.29
N PRO A 81 -2.92 3.94 -2.35
CA PRO A 81 -3.11 5.38 -2.33
C PRO A 81 -2.34 6.04 -3.46
N ASN A 82 -2.88 7.10 -4.01
CA ASN A 82 -2.13 8.00 -4.86
C ASN A 82 -1.49 9.08 -3.96
N ILE A 83 -0.17 9.00 -3.79
CA ILE A 83 0.59 9.93 -2.97
C ILE A 83 1.33 10.90 -3.89
N ARG A 84 1.14 12.20 -3.68
CA ARG A 84 1.78 13.28 -4.42
C ARG A 84 2.38 14.30 -3.46
N ILE A 85 3.62 14.70 -3.71
CA ILE A 85 4.30 15.78 -2.97
C ILE A 85 4.46 16.96 -3.92
N ARG A 86 3.80 18.10 -3.61
CA ARG A 86 3.85 19.36 -4.40
C ARG A 86 3.44 19.20 -5.88
N GLY A 87 2.69 18.14 -6.22
CA GLY A 87 2.25 17.85 -7.59
C GLY A 87 3.03 16.71 -8.25
N GLY A 88 2.99 16.60 -9.56
CA GLY A 88 3.72 15.59 -10.35
C GLY A 88 4.89 16.23 -11.07
N ALA A 89 6.07 15.60 -11.03
CA ALA A 89 7.26 16.07 -11.73
C ALA A 89 7.28 15.62 -13.21
N SER A 90 6.44 14.68 -13.60
CA SER A 90 6.41 14.15 -14.97
C SER A 90 4.99 13.83 -15.42
N LEU A 91 4.74 14.00 -16.72
CA LEU A 91 3.47 13.62 -17.35
C LEU A 91 3.39 12.11 -17.61
N ASN A 92 4.51 11.48 -17.96
CA ASN A 92 4.54 10.09 -18.43
C ASN A 92 5.26 9.12 -17.47
N ALA A 93 6.08 9.63 -16.53
CA ALA A 93 6.78 8.80 -15.56
C ALA A 93 6.00 8.68 -14.25
N ASN A 94 6.37 7.68 -13.44
CA ASN A 94 5.82 7.52 -12.10
C ASN A 94 6.06 8.81 -11.29
N SER A 95 4.99 9.33 -10.72
CA SER A 95 5.02 10.56 -9.90
C SER A 95 4.88 10.27 -8.40
N SER A 96 5.00 9.02 -7.97
CA SER A 96 4.99 8.64 -6.55
C SER A 96 6.33 8.97 -5.88
N PRO A 97 6.33 9.41 -4.62
CA PRO A 97 7.56 9.66 -3.88
C PRO A 97 8.34 8.37 -3.63
N LEU A 98 9.64 8.47 -3.42
CA LEU A 98 10.46 7.37 -2.94
C LEU A 98 10.11 7.08 -1.48
N ILE A 99 9.89 5.80 -1.16
CA ILE A 99 9.67 5.33 0.21
C ILE A 99 10.97 4.72 0.73
N VAL A 100 11.39 5.15 1.91
CA VAL A 100 12.57 4.62 2.60
C VAL A 100 12.16 4.12 3.99
N ILE A 101 12.44 2.87 4.33
CA ILE A 101 12.07 2.26 5.60
C ILE A 101 13.33 1.88 6.36
N ASP A 102 13.56 2.51 7.51
CA ASP A 102 14.76 2.31 8.35
C ASP A 102 16.07 2.35 7.54
N GLY A 103 16.15 3.22 6.53
CA GLY A 103 17.33 3.38 5.66
C GLY A 103 17.32 2.53 4.38
N ILE A 104 16.37 1.62 4.20
CA ILE A 104 16.24 0.83 2.96
C ILE A 104 15.30 1.54 1.99
N PRO A 105 15.76 1.96 0.80
CA PRO A 105 14.89 2.44 -0.26
C PRO A 105 14.06 1.28 -0.83
N VAL A 106 12.75 1.37 -0.68
CA VAL A 106 11.79 0.38 -1.20
C VAL A 106 11.50 0.67 -2.66
N ASP A 107 11.36 -0.36 -3.46
CA ASP A 107 10.90 -0.21 -4.84
C ASP A 107 9.41 0.22 -4.86
N ASN A 108 9.06 1.09 -5.80
CA ASN A 108 7.68 1.46 -6.06
C ASN A 108 6.90 0.35 -6.80
N THR A 109 7.58 -0.65 -7.33
CA THR A 109 6.95 -1.87 -7.84
C THR A 109 6.56 -2.75 -6.65
N THR A 110 5.32 -3.21 -6.63
CA THR A 110 4.81 -4.08 -5.58
C THR A 110 4.89 -5.54 -6.01
N PRO A 111 5.01 -6.48 -5.07
CA PRO A 111 4.79 -7.89 -5.37
C PRO A 111 3.41 -8.12 -5.99
N ALA A 112 3.30 -9.14 -6.83
CA ALA A 112 2.04 -9.51 -7.47
C ALA A 112 0.92 -9.67 -6.42
N GLY A 113 -0.26 -9.11 -6.70
CA GLY A 113 -1.39 -9.14 -5.78
C GLY A 113 -1.31 -8.16 -4.60
N VAL A 114 -0.21 -7.45 -4.41
CA VAL A 114 -0.09 -6.39 -3.40
C VAL A 114 -0.34 -5.04 -4.06
N SER A 115 -1.46 -4.42 -3.74
CA SER A 115 -1.83 -3.14 -4.34
C SER A 115 -1.08 -1.97 -3.69
N ASN A 116 -0.89 -2.00 -2.37
CA ASN A 116 -0.27 -0.92 -1.60
C ASN A 116 1.05 -1.37 -0.96
N PRO A 117 2.22 -0.83 -1.36
CA PRO A 117 3.50 -1.17 -0.74
C PRO A 117 3.56 -0.80 0.75
N LEU A 118 2.78 0.19 1.19
CA LEU A 118 2.70 0.63 2.59
C LEU A 118 1.81 -0.27 3.46
N SER A 119 0.98 -1.13 2.87
CA SER A 119 0.25 -2.17 3.60
C SER A 119 1.18 -3.28 4.14
N LEU A 120 2.37 -3.38 3.56
CA LEU A 120 3.42 -4.32 3.98
C LEU A 120 4.26 -3.80 5.17
N ILE A 121 3.75 -2.84 5.94
CA ILE A 121 4.36 -2.36 7.19
C ILE A 121 3.26 -2.33 8.24
N ASN A 122 3.55 -2.85 9.43
CA ASN A 122 2.63 -2.70 10.54
C ASN A 122 2.60 -1.23 11.02
N PRO A 123 1.49 -0.51 10.91
CA PRO A 123 1.38 0.88 11.35
C PRO A 123 1.73 1.07 12.85
N ASN A 124 1.50 0.06 13.67
CA ASN A 124 1.80 0.10 15.11
C ASN A 124 3.30 0.13 15.42
N ASP A 125 4.15 -0.28 14.46
CA ASP A 125 5.61 -0.25 14.61
C ASP A 125 6.24 1.08 14.19
N ILE A 126 5.47 1.98 13.58
CA ILE A 126 5.99 3.25 13.08
C ILE A 126 6.17 4.24 14.23
N GLU A 127 7.35 4.87 14.29
CA GLU A 127 7.68 5.95 15.22
C GLU A 127 7.41 7.32 14.59
N SER A 128 7.89 7.52 13.36
CA SER A 128 7.77 8.79 12.67
C SER A 128 7.84 8.64 11.15
N PHE A 129 7.30 9.65 10.48
CA PHE A 129 7.53 9.91 9.07
C PHE A 129 8.31 11.21 8.92
N THR A 130 9.34 11.18 8.09
CA THR A 130 10.04 12.38 7.63
C THR A 130 9.81 12.54 6.14
N ILE A 131 9.24 13.67 5.76
CA ILE A 131 8.90 13.97 4.36
C ILE A 131 9.87 15.02 3.84
N LEU A 132 10.68 14.65 2.85
CA LEU A 132 11.58 15.55 2.13
C LEU A 132 10.87 16.06 0.88
N LYS A 133 10.51 17.35 0.91
CA LYS A 133 9.67 17.96 -0.13
C LYS A 133 10.49 18.72 -1.18
N ASP A 134 11.72 19.11 -0.86
CA ASP A 134 12.58 19.90 -1.72
C ASP A 134 13.66 19.05 -2.38
N ALA A 135 14.04 19.44 -3.59
CA ALA A 135 15.10 18.78 -4.33
C ALA A 135 16.44 18.76 -3.55
N SER A 136 16.78 19.83 -2.84
CA SER A 136 18.01 19.91 -2.04
C SER A 136 18.03 18.89 -0.88
N ALA A 137 16.89 18.66 -0.22
CA ALA A 137 16.78 17.65 0.83
C ALA A 137 16.74 16.22 0.27
N ALA A 138 16.16 16.05 -0.92
CA ALA A 138 15.98 14.76 -1.58
C ALA A 138 17.18 14.35 -2.44
N ALA A 139 18.05 15.29 -2.86
CA ALA A 139 19.16 15.05 -3.79
C ALA A 139 20.11 13.92 -3.37
N ILE A 140 20.25 13.68 -2.07
CA ILE A 140 21.07 12.60 -1.53
C ILE A 140 20.56 11.21 -1.92
N TYR A 141 19.26 11.07 -2.27
CA TYR A 141 18.65 9.84 -2.77
C TYR A 141 18.67 9.75 -4.32
N GLY A 142 19.21 10.76 -4.99
CA GLY A 142 19.41 10.80 -6.44
C GLY A 142 18.14 10.90 -7.27
N SER A 143 18.19 10.37 -8.50
CA SER A 143 17.14 10.48 -9.50
C SER A 143 15.80 9.87 -9.06
N ARG A 144 15.80 8.84 -8.20
CA ARG A 144 14.59 8.21 -7.66
C ARG A 144 13.79 9.13 -6.73
N ALA A 145 14.42 10.19 -6.21
CA ALA A 145 13.82 11.14 -5.28
C ALA A 145 13.22 12.39 -5.95
N SER A 146 13.11 12.42 -7.27
CA SER A 146 12.59 13.56 -8.05
C SER A 146 11.18 14.00 -7.62
N ASN A 147 10.37 13.07 -7.11
CA ASN A 147 9.01 13.33 -6.59
C ASN A 147 8.96 13.50 -5.06
N GLY A 148 10.12 13.74 -4.42
CA GLY A 148 10.24 13.77 -2.97
C GLY A 148 10.48 12.41 -2.34
N VAL A 149 10.70 12.39 -1.03
CA VAL A 149 11.00 11.17 -0.26
C VAL A 149 10.13 11.11 1.00
N ILE A 150 9.60 9.95 1.31
CA ILE A 150 8.94 9.62 2.58
C ILE A 150 9.83 8.63 3.32
N ILE A 151 10.46 9.07 4.40
CA ILE A 151 11.28 8.23 5.26
C ILE A 151 10.40 7.75 6.42
N ILE A 152 10.32 6.45 6.60
CA ILE A 152 9.60 5.78 7.68
C ILE A 152 10.62 5.27 8.68
N THR A 153 10.52 5.74 9.91
CA THR A 153 11.35 5.27 11.02
C THR A 153 10.51 4.41 11.94
N THR A 154 11.00 3.21 12.28
CA THR A 154 10.29 2.33 13.20
C THR A 154 10.78 2.48 14.65
N LYS A 155 9.88 2.15 15.58
CA LYS A 155 10.12 2.23 17.03
C LYS A 155 11.34 1.40 17.45
N LYS A 156 12.13 1.95 18.36
CA LYS A 156 13.37 1.34 18.87
C LYS A 156 13.14 0.66 20.22
N GLY A 157 14.11 -0.12 20.64
CA GLY A 157 14.23 -0.62 22.00
C GLY A 157 14.46 0.51 23.02
N SER A 158 14.26 0.24 24.28
CA SER A 158 14.57 1.18 25.36
C SER A 158 15.79 0.73 26.15
N SER A 159 16.47 1.68 26.80
CA SER A 159 17.55 1.40 27.75
C SER A 159 17.03 1.16 29.18
N GLY A 160 15.72 1.27 29.39
CA GLY A 160 15.05 1.11 30.67
C GLY A 160 14.62 -0.31 31.02
N ALA A 161 13.75 -0.41 32.01
CA ALA A 161 13.10 -1.67 32.38
C ALA A 161 12.28 -2.24 31.21
N PRO A 162 12.05 -3.56 31.19
CA PRO A 162 11.20 -4.17 30.16
C PRO A 162 9.78 -3.59 30.17
N GLU A 163 9.26 -3.25 29.00
CA GLU A 163 7.91 -2.76 28.81
C GLU A 163 7.19 -3.64 27.80
N PHE A 164 5.98 -4.04 28.16
CA PHE A 164 5.08 -4.82 27.29
C PHE A 164 3.88 -3.96 26.93
N ASN A 165 3.49 -3.96 25.68
CA ASN A 165 2.30 -3.26 25.22
C ASN A 165 1.46 -4.20 24.37
N TYR A 166 0.16 -4.26 24.68
CA TYR A 166 -0.83 -4.92 23.87
C TYR A 166 -1.89 -3.89 23.47
N SER A 167 -2.20 -3.81 22.19
CA SER A 167 -3.29 -3.01 21.65
C SER A 167 -4.22 -3.88 20.82
N SER A 168 -5.52 -3.64 20.95
CA SER A 168 -6.55 -4.30 20.17
C SER A 168 -7.59 -3.29 19.73
N ASN A 169 -7.96 -3.33 18.46
CA ASN A 169 -9.04 -2.54 17.90
C ASN A 169 -10.04 -3.46 17.21
N VAL A 170 -11.32 -3.25 17.46
CA VAL A 170 -12.42 -3.85 16.71
C VAL A 170 -13.21 -2.72 16.07
N THR A 171 -13.42 -2.81 14.78
CA THR A 171 -14.10 -1.76 14.01
C THR A 171 -15.22 -2.38 13.19
N THR A 172 -16.40 -1.75 13.23
CA THR A 172 -17.49 -2.08 12.33
C THR A 172 -17.64 -0.98 11.27
N GLY A 173 -17.82 -1.39 10.01
CA GLY A 173 -17.98 -0.48 8.89
C GLY A 173 -19.33 -0.70 8.19
N LYS A 174 -19.94 0.39 7.75
CA LYS A 174 -21.11 0.37 6.86
C LYS A 174 -20.93 1.41 5.77
N VAL A 175 -21.55 1.19 4.62
CA VAL A 175 -21.60 2.18 3.55
C VAL A 175 -22.30 3.44 4.06
N GLY A 176 -21.61 4.57 4.01
CA GLY A 176 -22.11 5.84 4.53
C GLY A 176 -23.13 6.49 3.62
N LYS A 177 -22.93 6.39 2.29
CA LYS A 177 -23.85 6.95 1.29
C LYS A 177 -23.86 6.06 0.05
N LYS A 178 -25.03 5.71 -0.42
CA LYS A 178 -25.27 5.05 -1.71
C LYS A 178 -25.66 6.08 -2.76
N ILE A 179 -25.52 5.72 -4.03
CA ILE A 179 -26.09 6.50 -5.13
C ILE A 179 -27.60 6.32 -5.07
N ASP A 180 -28.32 7.41 -5.18
CA ASP A 180 -29.78 7.40 -5.20
C ASP A 180 -30.26 6.87 -6.56
N MET A 181 -30.84 5.69 -6.56
CA MET A 181 -31.30 4.97 -7.74
C MET A 181 -32.82 4.83 -7.72
N MET A 182 -33.42 4.72 -8.89
CA MET A 182 -34.84 4.37 -8.98
C MET A 182 -35.07 2.98 -8.41
N ASN A 183 -36.10 2.85 -7.58
CA ASN A 183 -36.60 1.53 -7.19
C ASN A 183 -37.43 0.92 -8.34
N GLY A 184 -37.79 -0.37 -8.22
CA GLY A 184 -38.50 -1.11 -9.26
C GLY A 184 -39.77 -0.38 -9.74
N LYS A 185 -40.59 0.16 -8.82
CA LYS A 185 -41.81 0.92 -9.15
C LYS A 185 -41.53 2.22 -9.90
N GLN A 186 -40.55 2.99 -9.46
CA GLN A 186 -40.16 4.22 -10.14
C GLN A 186 -39.60 3.94 -11.53
N PHE A 187 -38.76 2.91 -11.66
CA PHE A 187 -38.20 2.50 -12.95
C PHE A 187 -39.27 2.01 -13.92
N THR A 188 -40.22 1.20 -13.47
CA THR A 188 -41.35 0.74 -14.27
C THR A 188 -42.18 1.92 -14.77
N ASN A 189 -42.56 2.84 -13.89
CA ASN A 189 -43.33 4.03 -14.28
C ASN A 189 -42.56 4.90 -15.31
N PHE A 190 -41.24 5.03 -15.14
CA PHE A 190 -40.40 5.77 -16.07
C PHE A 190 -40.39 5.09 -17.44
N ILE A 191 -40.16 3.79 -17.52
CA ILE A 191 -40.15 3.04 -18.79
C ILE A 191 -41.51 3.10 -19.47
N GLN A 192 -42.60 2.83 -18.76
CA GLN A 192 -43.95 2.88 -19.32
C GLN A 192 -44.34 4.27 -19.85
N THR A 193 -43.85 5.31 -19.21
CA THR A 193 -44.18 6.70 -19.60
C THR A 193 -43.34 7.19 -20.77
N TYR A 194 -42.02 6.92 -20.74
CA TYR A 194 -41.08 7.52 -21.69
C TYR A 194 -40.54 6.55 -22.74
N HIS A 195 -40.61 5.24 -22.48
CA HIS A 195 -40.12 4.19 -23.37
C HIS A 195 -41.08 3.01 -23.45
N PRO A 196 -42.35 3.22 -23.82
CA PRO A 196 -43.38 2.16 -23.75
C PRO A 196 -43.06 0.91 -24.59
N SER A 197 -42.22 1.06 -25.64
CA SER A 197 -41.76 -0.09 -26.44
C SER A 197 -40.84 -1.06 -25.67
N LEU A 198 -40.30 -0.64 -24.53
CA LEU A 198 -39.44 -1.46 -23.68
C LEU A 198 -40.18 -2.08 -22.47
N THR A 199 -41.52 -1.89 -22.39
CA THR A 199 -42.30 -2.41 -21.24
C THR A 199 -42.16 -3.94 -21.12
N ASN A 200 -42.13 -4.66 -22.22
CA ASN A 200 -41.97 -6.13 -22.24
C ASN A 200 -40.60 -6.61 -21.75
N SER A 201 -39.61 -5.73 -21.60
CA SER A 201 -38.29 -6.07 -21.07
C SER A 201 -38.22 -5.92 -19.55
N LEU A 202 -39.24 -5.37 -18.91
CA LEU A 202 -39.29 -5.21 -17.47
C LEU A 202 -39.58 -6.55 -16.77
N GLY A 203 -39.18 -6.65 -15.51
CA GLY A 203 -39.57 -7.74 -14.64
C GLY A 203 -40.99 -7.53 -14.09
N ILE A 204 -41.99 -7.63 -14.94
CA ILE A 204 -43.41 -7.47 -14.60
C ILE A 204 -44.14 -8.75 -14.98
N ASP A 205 -45.11 -9.18 -14.18
CA ASP A 205 -45.96 -10.32 -14.50
C ASP A 205 -46.67 -10.11 -15.85
N ASP A 206 -46.61 -11.09 -16.72
CA ASP A 206 -47.32 -11.09 -17.98
C ASP A 206 -48.76 -11.54 -17.73
N PRO A 207 -49.77 -10.68 -18.01
CA PRO A 207 -51.18 -11.05 -17.79
C PRO A 207 -51.66 -12.18 -18.70
N SER A 208 -50.89 -12.54 -19.74
CA SER A 208 -51.22 -13.67 -20.62
C SER A 208 -50.66 -14.99 -20.19
N THR A 209 -49.82 -15.03 -19.17
CA THR A 209 -49.16 -16.24 -18.63
C THR A 209 -49.56 -16.44 -17.18
N ALA A 210 -49.79 -17.67 -16.77
CA ALA A 210 -50.02 -18.02 -15.38
C ALA A 210 -48.70 -18.38 -14.68
N VAL A 211 -47.61 -17.66 -14.97
CA VAL A 211 -46.30 -17.93 -14.40
C VAL A 211 -46.04 -17.05 -13.22
N ILE A 212 -45.74 -17.64 -12.08
CA ILE A 212 -45.29 -16.94 -10.89
C ILE A 212 -43.79 -16.68 -11.02
N ASP A 213 -43.42 -15.45 -11.29
CA ASP A 213 -42.02 -15.06 -11.45
C ASP A 213 -41.39 -14.57 -10.14
N ASP A 214 -42.22 -14.16 -9.17
CA ASP A 214 -41.79 -13.83 -7.82
C ASP A 214 -42.31 -14.89 -6.81
N LEU A 215 -41.43 -15.79 -6.42
CA LEU A 215 -41.73 -16.88 -5.50
C LEU A 215 -42.13 -16.44 -4.08
N SER A 216 -41.94 -15.21 -3.72
CA SER A 216 -42.23 -14.66 -2.38
C SER A 216 -43.61 -14.04 -2.26
N THR A 217 -44.32 -13.86 -3.37
CA THR A 217 -45.60 -13.17 -3.42
C THR A 217 -46.60 -13.92 -4.32
N PRO A 218 -47.90 -13.83 -4.04
CA PRO A 218 -48.92 -14.36 -4.93
C PRO A 218 -48.89 -13.68 -6.30
N GLU A 219 -49.24 -14.42 -7.36
CA GLU A 219 -49.42 -13.84 -8.69
C GLU A 219 -50.44 -12.70 -8.66
N VAL A 220 -50.03 -11.57 -9.21
CA VAL A 220 -50.86 -10.39 -9.45
C VAL A 220 -50.45 -9.80 -10.80
N GLU A 221 -51.34 -9.89 -11.77
CA GLU A 221 -51.13 -9.35 -13.11
C GLU A 221 -50.66 -7.89 -13.11
N GLY A 222 -49.65 -7.54 -13.89
CA GLY A 222 -49.09 -6.21 -14.00
C GLY A 222 -48.29 -5.73 -12.78
N ARG A 223 -48.04 -6.61 -11.80
CA ARG A 223 -47.22 -6.28 -10.63
C ARG A 223 -45.73 -6.36 -10.96
N ILE A 224 -44.95 -5.55 -10.27
CA ILE A 224 -43.49 -5.65 -10.33
C ILE A 224 -43.05 -6.95 -9.67
N LEU A 225 -42.31 -7.77 -10.40
CA LEU A 225 -41.83 -9.08 -9.95
C LEU A 225 -40.75 -8.96 -8.87
N SER A 226 -39.87 -7.99 -9.00
CA SER A 226 -38.79 -7.72 -8.08
C SER A 226 -38.62 -6.23 -7.85
N ASN A 227 -38.07 -5.89 -6.67
CA ASN A 227 -37.67 -4.54 -6.30
C ASN A 227 -36.29 -4.63 -5.66
N THR A 228 -35.30 -4.89 -6.49
CA THR A 228 -33.92 -5.20 -6.05
C THR A 228 -33.13 -3.93 -5.84
N ASP A 229 -32.66 -3.69 -4.61
CA ASP A 229 -31.58 -2.75 -4.34
C ASP A 229 -30.25 -3.47 -4.59
N TRP A 230 -29.72 -3.31 -5.80
CA TRP A 230 -28.47 -3.93 -6.21
C TRP A 230 -27.27 -3.45 -5.41
N GLN A 231 -27.27 -2.22 -4.90
CA GLN A 231 -26.21 -1.72 -4.03
C GLN A 231 -26.23 -2.45 -2.68
N ASP A 232 -27.39 -2.65 -2.05
CA ASP A 232 -27.51 -3.46 -0.83
C ASP A 232 -27.15 -4.92 -1.08
N ALA A 233 -27.44 -5.43 -2.27
CA ALA A 233 -27.12 -6.81 -2.63
C ALA A 233 -25.63 -7.12 -2.63
N ILE A 234 -24.77 -6.13 -2.97
CA ILE A 234 -23.31 -6.30 -3.02
C ILE A 234 -22.60 -5.88 -1.74
N TYR A 235 -23.21 -5.01 -0.92
CA TYR A 235 -22.59 -4.52 0.30
C TYR A 235 -22.86 -5.42 1.50
N ARG A 236 -22.02 -5.28 2.51
CA ARG A 236 -22.18 -5.90 3.84
C ARG A 236 -21.77 -4.92 4.94
N THR A 237 -22.22 -5.18 6.15
CA THR A 237 -21.57 -4.64 7.34
C THR A 237 -20.26 -5.39 7.52
N SER A 238 -19.13 -4.65 7.54
CA SER A 238 -17.82 -5.23 7.73
C SER A 238 -17.40 -5.23 9.20
N ILE A 239 -16.61 -6.23 9.60
CA ILE A 239 -15.99 -6.32 10.92
C ILE A 239 -14.50 -6.47 10.71
N SER A 240 -13.73 -5.56 11.29
CA SER A 240 -12.28 -5.55 11.20
C SER A 240 -11.64 -5.59 12.57
N THR A 241 -10.57 -6.35 12.71
CA THR A 241 -9.82 -6.50 13.95
C THR A 241 -8.35 -6.25 13.72
N ASP A 242 -7.72 -5.56 14.67
CA ASP A 242 -6.28 -5.37 14.71
C ASP A 242 -5.78 -5.67 16.13
N HIS A 243 -4.79 -6.54 16.22
CA HIS A 243 -4.15 -6.95 17.46
C HIS A 243 -2.65 -6.76 17.32
N ASN A 244 -2.03 -6.05 18.25
CA ASN A 244 -0.61 -5.84 18.27
C ASN A 244 -0.04 -6.06 19.66
N PHE A 245 0.96 -6.92 19.76
CA PHE A 245 1.76 -7.11 20.96
C PHE A 245 3.19 -6.66 20.70
N SER A 246 3.77 -5.90 21.62
CA SER A 246 5.17 -5.51 21.52
C SER A 246 5.85 -5.55 22.88
N ALA A 247 7.12 -5.93 22.87
CA ALA A 247 8.02 -5.92 24.00
C ALA A 247 9.24 -5.07 23.67
N LYS A 248 9.64 -4.20 24.57
CA LYS A 248 10.91 -3.47 24.49
C LYS A 248 11.67 -3.65 25.80
N ALA A 249 12.97 -3.86 25.68
CA ALA A 249 13.83 -4.16 26.82
C ALA A 249 15.28 -3.75 26.51
N ASN A 250 16.11 -3.80 27.56
CA ASN A 250 17.55 -3.72 27.43
C ASN A 250 18.15 -5.06 27.83
N LEU A 251 18.51 -5.86 26.84
CA LEU A 251 19.08 -7.18 27.08
C LEU A 251 20.48 -7.03 27.68
N TYR A 252 20.71 -7.71 28.80
CA TYR A 252 21.98 -7.66 29.55
C TYR A 252 22.42 -6.23 29.93
N GLY A 253 21.50 -5.26 29.96
CA GLY A 253 21.81 -3.85 30.25
C GLY A 253 22.56 -3.10 29.14
N LYS A 254 22.81 -3.74 27.97
CA LYS A 254 23.68 -3.21 26.91
C LYS A 254 23.04 -3.19 25.52
N ILE A 255 22.01 -3.98 25.30
CA ILE A 255 21.40 -4.16 23.97
C ILE A 255 19.94 -3.68 24.02
N PRO A 256 19.66 -2.44 23.65
CA PRO A 256 18.29 -2.00 23.44
C PRO A 256 17.62 -2.87 22.36
N PHE A 257 16.48 -3.43 22.72
CA PHE A 257 15.78 -4.44 21.95
C PHE A 257 14.30 -4.12 21.89
N ARG A 258 13.68 -4.34 20.73
CA ARG A 258 12.23 -4.33 20.55
C ARG A 258 11.81 -5.47 19.65
N ALA A 259 10.79 -6.21 20.07
CA ALA A 259 10.08 -7.17 19.25
C ALA A 259 8.59 -6.83 19.21
N SER A 260 7.93 -7.09 18.09
CA SER A 260 6.48 -6.98 17.97
C SER A 260 5.91 -8.06 17.07
N VAL A 261 4.64 -8.41 17.36
CA VAL A 261 3.80 -9.28 16.56
C VAL A 261 2.47 -8.57 16.36
N GLY A 262 2.02 -8.47 15.12
CA GLY A 262 0.74 -7.86 14.77
C GLY A 262 -0.09 -8.78 13.90
N TYR A 263 -1.39 -8.87 14.19
CA TYR A 263 -2.39 -9.54 13.35
C TYR A 263 -3.49 -8.55 13.01
N THR A 264 -3.77 -8.40 11.73
CA THR A 264 -4.83 -7.54 11.20
C THR A 264 -5.72 -8.38 10.32
N ARG A 265 -7.04 -8.34 10.56
CA ARG A 265 -8.06 -8.83 9.64
C ARG A 265 -8.98 -7.67 9.31
N ASN A 266 -9.11 -7.36 8.03
CA ASN A 266 -9.94 -6.27 7.56
C ASN A 266 -10.91 -6.78 6.49
N GLU A 267 -12.20 -6.73 6.79
CA GLU A 267 -13.25 -7.02 5.83
C GLU A 267 -13.60 -5.77 5.03
N GLY A 268 -13.64 -5.89 3.70
CA GLY A 268 -14.16 -4.84 2.83
C GLY A 268 -15.68 -4.70 2.92
N LEU A 269 -16.19 -3.53 2.56
CA LEU A 269 -17.64 -3.26 2.52
C LEU A 269 -18.35 -4.02 1.38
N VAL A 270 -17.65 -4.33 0.29
CA VAL A 270 -18.16 -5.19 -0.77
C VAL A 270 -17.97 -6.65 -0.34
N LYS A 271 -19.00 -7.48 -0.57
CA LYS A 271 -18.98 -8.90 -0.23
C LYS A 271 -17.76 -9.62 -0.82
N THR A 272 -17.27 -10.65 -0.15
CA THR A 272 -16.12 -11.49 -0.50
C THR A 272 -14.76 -10.81 -0.49
N ASN A 273 -14.68 -9.48 -0.31
CA ASN A 273 -13.42 -8.76 -0.19
C ASN A 273 -12.91 -8.81 1.25
N ASP A 274 -11.76 -9.40 1.47
CA ASP A 274 -11.10 -9.51 2.78
C ASP A 274 -9.59 -9.42 2.63
N TYR A 275 -8.95 -8.97 3.71
CA TYR A 275 -7.51 -8.79 3.83
C TYR A 275 -7.04 -9.23 5.20
N GLU A 276 -6.01 -10.06 5.25
CA GLU A 276 -5.35 -10.51 6.46
C GLU A 276 -3.86 -10.21 6.39
N ARG A 277 -3.29 -9.78 7.51
CA ARG A 277 -1.85 -9.56 7.66
C ARG A 277 -1.37 -10.08 9.00
N LEU A 278 -0.33 -10.88 8.97
CA LEU A 278 0.49 -11.24 10.12
C LEU A 278 1.86 -10.60 9.95
N SER A 279 2.34 -9.89 10.95
CA SER A 279 3.61 -9.16 10.91
C SER A 279 4.46 -9.44 12.14
N TYR A 280 5.76 -9.54 11.92
CA TYR A 280 6.78 -9.66 12.96
C TYR A 280 7.82 -8.57 12.75
N SER A 281 8.28 -7.95 13.81
CA SER A 281 9.36 -6.98 13.76
C SER A 281 10.32 -7.19 14.91
N LEU A 282 11.61 -7.12 14.59
CA LEU A 282 12.70 -7.20 15.53
C LEU A 282 13.66 -6.06 15.26
N LYS A 283 14.03 -5.31 16.31
CA LYS A 283 15.01 -4.23 16.23
C LYS A 283 15.96 -4.28 17.41
N MET A 284 17.25 -4.21 17.13
CA MET A 284 18.32 -4.20 18.12
C MET A 284 19.30 -3.08 17.81
N THR A 285 19.75 -2.36 18.85
CA THR A 285 20.69 -1.25 18.68
C THR A 285 21.83 -1.31 19.71
N PRO A 286 22.65 -2.40 19.71
CA PRO A 286 23.78 -2.51 20.62
C PRO A 286 24.85 -1.47 20.30
N LYS A 287 25.56 -1.09 21.35
CA LYS A 287 26.77 -0.29 21.29
C LYS A 287 27.91 -1.07 21.91
N VAL A 288 29.01 -1.17 21.21
CA VAL A 288 30.20 -1.94 21.62
C VAL A 288 31.46 -1.10 21.50
N PHE A 289 32.59 -1.58 22.02
CA PHE A 289 33.86 -0.88 22.04
C PHE A 289 33.78 0.52 22.66
N SER A 290 33.20 0.62 23.86
CA SER A 290 33.01 1.91 24.57
C SER A 290 32.27 2.95 23.73
N ASP A 291 31.16 2.51 23.10
CA ASP A 291 30.30 3.32 22.20
C ASP A 291 30.95 3.76 20.88
N HIS A 292 32.13 3.22 20.53
CA HIS A 292 32.74 3.49 19.23
C HIS A 292 32.00 2.81 18.07
N LEU A 293 31.46 1.62 18.27
CA LEU A 293 30.65 0.94 17.26
C LEU A 293 29.19 0.85 17.73
N LYS A 294 28.31 1.49 16.98
CA LYS A 294 26.85 1.31 17.09
C LYS A 294 26.41 0.39 15.94
N ILE A 295 25.63 -0.64 16.28
CA ILE A 295 24.97 -1.51 15.30
C ILE A 295 23.47 -1.22 15.36
N ASP A 296 22.82 -1.02 14.22
CA ASP A 296 21.36 -0.93 14.11
C ASP A 296 20.88 -2.08 13.22
N ALA A 297 20.29 -3.11 13.84
CA ALA A 297 19.83 -4.31 13.15
C ALA A 297 18.30 -4.36 13.18
N ASN A 298 17.70 -4.47 12.01
CA ASN A 298 16.25 -4.52 11.81
C ASN A 298 15.90 -5.77 10.99
N ALA A 299 14.85 -6.47 11.40
CA ALA A 299 14.26 -7.57 10.66
C ALA A 299 12.74 -7.52 10.76
N LYS A 300 12.06 -7.55 9.63
CA LYS A 300 10.59 -7.54 9.56
C LYS A 300 10.13 -8.66 8.64
N GLY A 301 9.21 -9.49 9.11
CA GLY A 301 8.53 -10.52 8.33
C GLY A 301 7.05 -10.18 8.23
N ILE A 302 6.48 -10.29 7.03
CA ILE A 302 5.09 -9.95 6.75
C ILE A 302 4.48 -11.02 5.87
N PHE A 303 3.31 -11.48 6.28
CA PHE A 303 2.49 -12.44 5.55
C PHE A 303 1.14 -11.77 5.29
N THR A 304 0.73 -11.69 4.04
CA THR A 304 -0.57 -11.16 3.66
C THR A 304 -1.36 -12.18 2.86
N ASN A 305 -2.67 -12.17 3.07
CA ASN A 305 -3.61 -12.95 2.29
C ASN A 305 -4.85 -12.09 2.07
N LYS A 306 -5.31 -11.98 0.83
CA LYS A 306 -6.56 -11.31 0.50
C LYS A 306 -7.32 -12.08 -0.57
N ASN A 307 -8.64 -11.89 -0.61
CA ASN A 307 -9.44 -12.28 -1.75
C ASN A 307 -9.76 -11.02 -2.58
N ALA A 308 -9.14 -10.91 -3.75
CA ALA A 308 -9.36 -9.76 -4.64
C ALA A 308 -10.66 -9.95 -5.43
N ILE A 309 -11.47 -8.89 -5.46
CA ILE A 309 -12.75 -8.87 -6.18
C ILE A 309 -12.64 -8.06 -7.48
N ASP A 310 -13.60 -8.26 -8.38
CA ASP A 310 -13.86 -7.34 -9.49
C ASP A 310 -14.75 -6.19 -8.98
N GLU A 311 -14.12 -5.21 -8.33
CA GLU A 311 -14.83 -4.07 -7.75
C GLU A 311 -15.52 -3.23 -8.83
N GLY A 312 -14.85 -3.00 -9.97
CA GLY A 312 -15.39 -2.21 -11.07
C GLY A 312 -16.65 -2.84 -11.68
N GLY A 313 -16.60 -4.14 -11.95
CA GLY A 313 -17.73 -4.90 -12.47
C GLY A 313 -18.89 -4.99 -11.46
N ALA A 314 -18.60 -5.20 -10.19
CA ALA A 314 -19.62 -5.29 -9.15
C ALA A 314 -20.30 -3.95 -8.88
N LEU A 315 -19.55 -2.85 -8.73
CA LEU A 315 -20.11 -1.51 -8.52
C LEU A 315 -20.84 -0.99 -9.76
N GLY A 316 -20.23 -1.17 -10.95
CA GLY A 316 -20.87 -0.79 -12.22
C GLY A 316 -22.17 -1.56 -12.47
N GLY A 317 -22.16 -2.87 -12.22
CA GLY A 317 -23.37 -3.69 -12.28
C GLY A 317 -24.45 -3.23 -11.31
N ALA A 318 -24.08 -2.95 -10.05
CA ALA A 318 -25.04 -2.50 -9.04
C ALA A 318 -25.70 -1.15 -9.34
N ILE A 319 -25.06 -0.29 -10.13
CA ILE A 319 -25.62 1.01 -10.54
C ILE A 319 -26.48 0.88 -11.81
N ASN A 320 -26.09 -0.03 -12.74
CA ASN A 320 -26.70 -0.09 -14.07
C ASN A 320 -27.67 -1.27 -14.25
N MET A 321 -27.80 -2.17 -13.27
CA MET A 321 -28.72 -3.29 -13.36
C MET A 321 -30.16 -2.85 -13.15
N ASP A 322 -31.08 -3.42 -13.91
CA ASP A 322 -32.53 -3.17 -13.82
C ASP A 322 -33.07 -3.58 -12.42
N PRO A 323 -33.66 -2.66 -11.66
CA PRO A 323 -34.18 -2.94 -10.31
C PRO A 323 -35.43 -3.84 -10.32
N THR A 324 -36.07 -4.08 -11.47
CA THR A 324 -37.23 -4.99 -11.59
C THR A 324 -36.80 -6.44 -11.74
N LYS A 325 -35.50 -6.72 -11.83
CA LYS A 325 -34.94 -8.06 -12.00
C LYS A 325 -34.52 -8.66 -10.67
N PRO A 326 -34.70 -9.98 -10.46
CA PRO A 326 -34.29 -10.65 -9.23
C PRO A 326 -32.78 -10.92 -9.19
N ILE A 327 -32.21 -11.12 -8.00
CA ILE A 327 -30.81 -11.54 -7.86
C ILE A 327 -30.65 -13.00 -8.31
N ARG A 328 -31.65 -13.82 -8.02
CA ARG A 328 -31.65 -15.26 -8.27
C ARG A 328 -32.71 -15.62 -9.31
N ASP A 329 -32.39 -16.64 -10.09
CA ASP A 329 -33.29 -17.30 -11.00
C ASP A 329 -33.20 -18.80 -10.74
N ASN A 330 -34.31 -19.38 -10.24
CA ASN A 330 -34.41 -20.77 -9.89
C ASN A 330 -35.04 -21.62 -11.03
N SER A 331 -35.19 -21.05 -12.22
CA SER A 331 -35.73 -21.79 -13.37
C SER A 331 -34.80 -22.95 -13.76
N SER A 332 -35.38 -23.99 -14.29
CA SER A 332 -34.63 -25.15 -14.82
C SER A 332 -33.77 -24.83 -16.04
N THR A 333 -34.02 -23.67 -16.66
CA THR A 333 -33.28 -23.16 -17.81
C THR A 333 -32.12 -22.24 -17.42
N ASN A 334 -31.97 -21.93 -16.11
CA ASN A 334 -30.90 -21.09 -15.63
C ASN A 334 -29.53 -21.68 -15.94
N ARG A 335 -28.65 -20.87 -16.58
CA ARG A 335 -27.30 -21.26 -17.00
C ARG A 335 -26.22 -20.87 -16.00
N PHE A 336 -26.51 -19.92 -15.10
CA PHE A 336 -25.51 -19.23 -14.28
C PHE A 336 -25.53 -19.64 -12.81
N GLY A 337 -25.82 -20.91 -12.51
CA GLY A 337 -25.77 -21.42 -11.14
C GLY A 337 -26.79 -20.77 -10.20
N GLY A 338 -27.98 -20.48 -10.72
CA GLY A 338 -29.08 -19.87 -9.97
C GLY A 338 -28.99 -18.35 -9.85
N TYR A 339 -28.17 -17.67 -10.64
CA TYR A 339 -28.16 -16.21 -10.74
C TYR A 339 -28.89 -15.74 -11.98
N TYR A 340 -29.70 -14.70 -11.84
CA TYR A 340 -30.45 -14.11 -12.94
C TYR A 340 -29.53 -13.38 -13.91
N GLN A 341 -29.83 -13.50 -15.22
CA GLN A 341 -29.19 -12.74 -16.28
C GLN A 341 -30.10 -12.61 -17.49
N ASP A 342 -30.15 -11.40 -18.06
CA ASP A 342 -30.87 -11.15 -19.30
C ASP A 342 -30.09 -11.61 -20.52
N PHE A 343 -30.83 -12.08 -21.54
CA PHE A 343 -30.31 -12.43 -22.87
C PHE A 343 -30.91 -11.54 -23.94
N VAL A 344 -30.18 -11.36 -25.03
CA VAL A 344 -30.73 -10.78 -26.27
C VAL A 344 -31.82 -11.72 -26.80
N LEU A 345 -32.96 -11.15 -27.15
CA LEU A 345 -34.06 -11.91 -27.77
C LEU A 345 -33.88 -11.99 -29.29
N ASP A 346 -34.26 -13.12 -29.85
CA ASP A 346 -34.35 -13.30 -31.31
C ASP A 346 -35.59 -12.59 -31.91
N GLY A 347 -35.77 -12.65 -33.21
CA GLY A 347 -36.93 -12.05 -33.88
C GLY A 347 -38.29 -12.68 -33.53
N SER A 348 -38.30 -13.82 -32.85
CA SER A 348 -39.48 -14.52 -32.34
C SER A 348 -39.69 -14.29 -30.82
N GLY A 349 -38.81 -13.49 -30.19
CA GLY A 349 -38.89 -13.20 -28.73
C GLY A 349 -38.24 -14.25 -27.86
N ASN A 350 -37.52 -15.23 -28.38
CA ASN A 350 -36.83 -16.23 -27.57
C ASN A 350 -35.43 -15.75 -27.16
N PRO A 351 -34.96 -16.10 -25.94
CA PRO A 351 -33.60 -15.78 -25.51
C PRO A 351 -32.54 -16.45 -26.39
N THR A 352 -31.62 -15.66 -26.90
CA THR A 352 -30.43 -16.15 -27.62
C THR A 352 -29.34 -16.60 -26.61
N ASN A 353 -28.14 -16.93 -27.11
CA ASN A 353 -26.98 -17.19 -26.25
C ASN A 353 -26.20 -15.94 -25.88
N THR A 354 -26.60 -14.77 -26.34
CA THR A 354 -25.91 -13.50 -26.08
C THR A 354 -26.50 -12.82 -24.85
N ILE A 355 -25.64 -12.53 -23.86
CA ILE A 355 -26.02 -11.77 -22.67
C ILE A 355 -26.41 -10.35 -23.08
N SER A 356 -27.52 -9.87 -22.53
CA SER A 356 -28.00 -8.50 -22.65
C SER A 356 -27.69 -7.70 -21.39
N GLY A 357 -27.28 -6.44 -21.57
CA GLY A 357 -27.06 -5.53 -20.47
C GLY A 357 -25.85 -5.85 -19.59
N GLN A 358 -25.96 -5.48 -18.33
CA GLN A 358 -24.92 -5.66 -17.33
C GLN A 358 -24.91 -7.08 -16.76
N TYR A 359 -23.75 -7.56 -16.36
CA TYR A 359 -23.66 -8.79 -15.59
C TYR A 359 -24.22 -8.61 -14.19
N ASN A 360 -24.91 -9.62 -13.69
CA ASN A 360 -25.38 -9.66 -12.30
C ASN A 360 -24.20 -9.44 -11.32
N PRO A 361 -24.19 -8.34 -10.56
CA PRO A 361 -23.03 -7.97 -9.76
C PRO A 361 -22.78 -8.93 -8.60
N VAL A 362 -23.85 -9.57 -8.08
CA VAL A 362 -23.73 -10.58 -7.01
C VAL A 362 -23.09 -11.84 -7.56
N ALA A 363 -23.46 -12.26 -8.76
CA ALA A 363 -22.84 -13.41 -9.42
C ALA A 363 -21.33 -13.19 -9.64
N LEU A 364 -20.93 -12.00 -10.11
CA LEU A 364 -19.51 -11.65 -10.29
C LEU A 364 -18.70 -11.79 -9.00
N LEU A 365 -19.28 -11.43 -7.86
CA LEU A 365 -18.63 -11.56 -6.56
C LEU A 365 -18.59 -12.99 -6.03
N MET A 366 -19.70 -13.72 -6.18
CA MET A 366 -19.88 -15.02 -5.51
C MET A 366 -19.36 -16.21 -6.31
N GLN A 367 -19.19 -16.06 -7.62
CA GLN A 367 -18.75 -17.13 -8.52
C GLN A 367 -17.25 -17.08 -8.83
N ARG A 368 -16.52 -16.12 -8.25
CA ARG A 368 -15.09 -15.94 -8.41
C ARG A 368 -14.38 -15.96 -7.07
N THR A 369 -13.24 -16.64 -7.01
CA THR A 369 -12.28 -16.52 -5.91
C THR A 369 -10.92 -16.18 -6.47
N ARG A 370 -10.26 -15.16 -5.89
CA ARG A 370 -8.92 -14.76 -6.30
C ARG A 370 -8.06 -14.49 -5.06
N PRO A 371 -7.62 -15.55 -4.37
CA PRO A 371 -6.67 -15.40 -3.29
C PRO A 371 -5.33 -14.87 -3.83
N GLU A 372 -4.85 -13.82 -3.19
CA GLU A 372 -3.56 -13.17 -3.44
C GLU A 372 -2.76 -13.22 -2.14
N ARG A 373 -1.66 -13.95 -2.16
CA ARG A 373 -0.80 -14.19 -1.01
C ARG A 373 0.55 -13.58 -1.24
N ALA A 374 1.10 -12.90 -0.26
CA ALA A 374 2.47 -12.41 -0.30
C ALA A 374 3.17 -12.64 1.03
N VAL A 375 4.44 -13.03 0.94
CA VAL A 375 5.38 -13.11 2.05
C VAL A 375 6.51 -12.13 1.75
N ARG A 376 6.89 -11.30 2.73
CA ARG A 376 7.98 -10.35 2.56
C ARG A 376 8.88 -10.36 3.79
N PHE A 377 10.16 -10.32 3.54
CA PHE A 377 11.20 -10.02 4.50
C PHE A 377 11.85 -8.68 4.15
N LEU A 378 11.90 -7.77 5.11
CA LEU A 378 12.60 -6.49 4.98
C LEU A 378 13.53 -6.34 6.18
N GLY A 379 14.83 -6.24 5.92
CA GLY A 379 15.80 -6.13 6.99
C GLY A 379 17.08 -5.44 6.58
N ASN A 380 17.74 -4.80 7.55
CA ASN A 380 19.06 -4.24 7.36
C ASN A 380 19.90 -4.35 8.61
N ILE A 381 21.22 -4.24 8.40
CA ILE A 381 22.21 -4.09 9.45
C ILE A 381 23.09 -2.90 9.09
N GLU A 382 23.07 -1.88 9.94
CA GLU A 382 23.94 -0.70 9.83
C GLU A 382 25.02 -0.76 10.91
N PHE A 383 26.26 -0.58 10.50
CA PHE A 383 27.43 -0.42 11.33
C PHE A 383 27.88 1.04 11.28
N ASP A 384 27.86 1.74 12.41
CA ASP A 384 28.33 3.13 12.53
C ASP A 384 29.51 3.16 13.50
N TYR A 385 30.72 3.28 12.94
CA TYR A 385 31.97 3.18 13.68
C TYR A 385 32.68 4.52 13.79
N LYS A 386 32.85 5.03 15.03
CA LYS A 386 33.69 6.20 15.33
C LYS A 386 35.14 5.76 15.43
N MET A 387 35.99 6.40 14.62
CA MET A 387 37.42 6.09 14.62
C MET A 387 38.04 6.37 15.98
N HIS A 388 38.81 5.44 16.54
CA HIS A 388 39.45 5.61 17.85
C HIS A 388 40.49 6.75 17.86
N PHE A 389 41.20 6.91 16.74
CA PHE A 389 42.26 7.94 16.58
C PHE A 389 41.69 9.32 16.20
N LEU A 390 40.44 9.39 15.71
CA LEU A 390 39.77 10.62 15.28
C LEU A 390 38.27 10.47 15.45
N PRO A 391 37.71 10.66 16.64
CA PRO A 391 36.28 10.41 16.94
C PRO A 391 35.30 11.28 16.14
N GLU A 392 35.76 12.38 15.56
CA GLU A 392 34.97 13.20 14.64
C GLU A 392 34.71 12.51 13.29
N LEU A 393 35.56 11.52 12.92
CA LEU A 393 35.42 10.73 11.72
C LEU A 393 34.67 9.43 12.02
N ARG A 394 33.59 9.21 11.28
CA ARG A 394 32.80 7.96 11.38
C ARG A 394 32.77 7.26 10.01
N ALA A 395 32.86 5.94 10.04
CA ALA A 395 32.59 5.08 8.89
C ALA A 395 31.25 4.39 9.11
N VAL A 396 30.38 4.46 8.11
CA VAL A 396 29.06 3.83 8.15
C VAL A 396 28.92 2.85 6.99
N VAL A 397 28.46 1.65 7.31
CA VAL A 397 28.12 0.62 6.31
C VAL A 397 26.73 0.10 6.63
N ASN A 398 25.84 0.17 5.66
CA ASN A 398 24.47 -0.35 5.75
C ASN A 398 24.25 -1.43 4.69
N LEU A 399 23.84 -2.62 5.12
CA LEU A 399 23.49 -3.76 4.27
C LEU A 399 21.99 -3.99 4.39
N GLY A 400 21.27 -3.88 3.29
CA GLY A 400 19.82 -4.06 3.25
C GLY A 400 19.38 -5.20 2.35
N LEU A 401 18.31 -5.88 2.75
CA LEU A 401 17.63 -6.93 2.00
C LEU A 401 16.12 -6.70 2.07
N ASP A 402 15.47 -6.67 0.91
CA ASP A 402 14.03 -6.67 0.75
C ASP A 402 13.67 -7.82 -0.21
N ALA A 403 13.15 -8.90 0.34
CA ALA A 403 12.81 -10.10 -0.43
C ALA A 403 11.33 -10.43 -0.24
N SER A 404 10.65 -10.74 -1.34
CA SER A 404 9.24 -11.14 -1.31
C SER A 404 8.95 -12.26 -2.28
N GLU A 405 8.00 -13.11 -1.89
CA GLU A 405 7.36 -14.11 -2.72
C GLU A 405 5.87 -13.84 -2.75
N ALA A 406 5.26 -13.89 -3.93
CA ALA A 406 3.85 -13.62 -4.12
C ALA A 406 3.21 -14.67 -5.03
N GLN A 407 1.97 -15.02 -4.71
CA GLN A 407 1.16 -15.96 -5.48
C GLN A 407 -0.26 -15.44 -5.66
N ILE A 408 -0.75 -15.47 -6.89
CA ILE A 408 -2.14 -15.19 -7.25
C ILE A 408 -2.74 -16.47 -7.83
N LYS A 409 -3.96 -16.81 -7.42
CA LYS A 409 -4.74 -17.91 -7.98
C LYS A 409 -6.17 -17.47 -8.22
N GLU A 410 -6.59 -17.37 -9.47
CA GLU A 410 -7.97 -17.05 -9.81
C GLU A 410 -8.72 -18.31 -10.21
N ARG A 411 -9.91 -18.48 -9.63
CA ARG A 411 -10.79 -19.61 -9.91
C ARG A 411 -12.23 -19.14 -10.06
N PHE A 412 -12.93 -19.78 -10.96
CA PHE A 412 -14.35 -19.59 -11.18
C PHE A 412 -15.14 -20.86 -10.92
N SER A 413 -16.39 -20.72 -10.46
CA SER A 413 -17.36 -21.83 -10.36
C SER A 413 -17.71 -22.37 -11.74
N ASN A 414 -18.33 -23.54 -11.80
CA ASN A 414 -18.64 -24.22 -13.07
C ASN A 414 -19.47 -23.37 -14.04
N ASN A 415 -20.43 -22.61 -13.51
CA ASN A 415 -21.37 -21.82 -14.30
C ASN A 415 -21.14 -20.32 -14.07
N ALA A 416 -19.88 -19.93 -13.89
CA ALA A 416 -19.56 -18.54 -13.61
C ALA A 416 -19.83 -17.62 -14.80
N MET A 417 -20.67 -16.64 -14.56
CA MET A 417 -21.11 -15.66 -15.57
C MET A 417 -19.94 -14.95 -16.25
N ALA A 418 -18.91 -14.57 -15.50
CA ALA A 418 -17.71 -13.92 -16.03
C ALA A 418 -16.95 -14.75 -17.07
N THR A 419 -17.13 -16.07 -17.06
CA THR A 419 -16.44 -16.99 -17.97
C THR A 419 -17.32 -17.49 -19.13
N TYR A 420 -18.56 -17.04 -19.17
CA TYR A 420 -19.49 -17.36 -20.26
C TYR A 420 -19.03 -16.78 -21.58
N ARG A 421 -19.02 -17.59 -22.62
CA ARG A 421 -18.66 -17.16 -24.00
C ARG A 421 -19.57 -17.86 -24.96
N VAL A 422 -20.00 -17.12 -25.99
CA VAL A 422 -20.73 -17.64 -27.14
C VAL A 422 -19.74 -18.13 -28.17
N ILE A 423 -19.98 -19.29 -28.74
CA ILE A 423 -19.15 -19.91 -29.79
C ILE A 423 -20.01 -20.26 -31.02
N ASN A 424 -19.37 -20.71 -32.08
CA ASN A 424 -20.02 -21.16 -33.33
C ASN A 424 -21.04 -20.13 -33.86
N SER A 425 -20.64 -18.84 -33.93
CA SER A 425 -21.48 -17.75 -34.42
C SER A 425 -22.83 -17.60 -33.71
N GLY A 426 -22.87 -17.92 -32.40
CA GLY A 426 -24.07 -17.78 -31.57
C GLY A 426 -24.87 -19.06 -31.36
N ALA A 427 -24.51 -20.18 -31.99
CA ALA A 427 -25.23 -21.44 -31.86
C ALA A 427 -25.02 -22.14 -30.54
N ASP A 428 -23.81 -22.01 -29.96
CA ASP A 428 -23.41 -22.69 -28.74
C ASP A 428 -22.78 -21.73 -27.72
N TYR A 429 -22.60 -22.19 -26.52
CA TYR A 429 -21.89 -21.45 -25.46
C TYR A 429 -21.01 -22.37 -24.63
N VAL A 430 -19.99 -21.78 -23.99
CA VAL A 430 -19.08 -22.48 -23.08
C VAL A 430 -18.81 -21.66 -21.82
N PHE A 431 -18.43 -22.35 -20.77
CA PHE A 431 -17.87 -21.76 -19.56
C PHE A 431 -16.41 -22.17 -19.41
N ASN A 432 -15.61 -21.34 -18.73
CA ASN A 432 -14.23 -21.68 -18.38
C ASN A 432 -14.08 -21.79 -16.85
N PRO A 433 -14.60 -22.88 -16.22
CA PRO A 433 -14.56 -23.05 -14.77
C PRO A 433 -13.17 -23.43 -14.26
N GLY A 434 -13.02 -23.39 -12.95
CA GLY A 434 -11.80 -23.77 -12.26
C GLY A 434 -10.71 -22.71 -12.34
N LYS A 435 -9.45 -23.12 -12.40
CA LYS A 435 -8.32 -22.19 -12.41
C LYS A 435 -8.21 -21.47 -13.76
N ASN A 436 -8.31 -20.16 -13.78
CA ASN A 436 -8.20 -19.33 -14.98
C ASN A 436 -6.89 -18.55 -15.07
N TYR A 437 -6.30 -18.23 -13.91
CA TYR A 437 -5.06 -17.49 -13.82
C TYR A 437 -4.25 -17.97 -12.62
N GLU A 438 -2.95 -18.11 -12.80
CA GLU A 438 -1.99 -18.28 -11.71
C GLU A 438 -0.76 -17.42 -11.99
N GLU A 439 -0.26 -16.73 -10.98
CA GLU A 439 0.99 -16.01 -11.05
C GLU A 439 1.82 -16.32 -9.82
N ASN A 440 3.09 -16.64 -10.03
CA ASN A 440 4.08 -16.79 -8.99
C ASN A 440 5.21 -15.80 -9.28
N GLN A 441 5.59 -15.01 -8.28
CA GLN A 441 6.59 -13.97 -8.40
C GLN A 441 7.53 -13.98 -7.21
N THR A 442 8.81 -13.79 -7.46
CA THR A 442 9.84 -13.55 -6.46
C THR A 442 10.51 -12.20 -6.76
N MET A 443 10.57 -11.33 -5.76
CA MET A 443 11.33 -10.08 -5.84
C MET A 443 12.44 -10.12 -4.80
N THR A 444 13.65 -9.69 -5.20
CA THR A 444 14.80 -9.61 -4.30
C THR A 444 15.55 -8.32 -4.57
N ASN A 445 15.58 -7.44 -3.58
CA ASN A 445 16.29 -6.18 -3.65
C ASN A 445 17.39 -6.17 -2.59
N THR A 446 18.62 -5.92 -3.00
CA THR A 446 19.76 -5.79 -2.09
C THR A 446 20.33 -4.39 -2.16
N THR A 447 20.74 -3.87 -1.01
CA THR A 447 21.31 -2.54 -0.88
C THR A 447 22.61 -2.60 -0.09
N LEU A 448 23.62 -1.90 -0.58
CA LEU A 448 24.87 -1.60 0.14
C LEU A 448 25.08 -0.10 0.10
N ASP A 449 25.13 0.53 1.26
CA ASP A 449 25.60 1.92 1.40
C ASP A 449 26.85 1.93 2.26
N SER A 450 27.88 2.62 1.80
CA SER A 450 29.15 2.78 2.54
C SER A 450 29.64 4.21 2.42
N TYR A 451 29.83 4.89 3.55
CA TYR A 451 30.21 6.29 3.55
C TYR A 451 31.01 6.70 4.79
N LEU A 452 31.79 7.74 4.64
CA LEU A 452 32.50 8.42 5.71
C LEU A 452 31.79 9.73 6.07
N VAL A 453 31.78 10.07 7.34
CA VAL A 453 31.24 11.33 7.88
C VAL A 453 32.26 11.95 8.79
N TYR A 454 32.67 13.18 8.47
CA TYR A 454 33.54 13.98 9.33
C TYR A 454 32.77 15.17 9.88
N THR A 455 32.58 15.25 11.19
CA THR A 455 31.81 16.32 11.84
C THR A 455 32.70 17.02 12.84
N LYS A 456 32.81 18.36 12.75
CA LYS A 456 33.62 19.16 13.68
C LYS A 456 32.90 20.43 14.08
N SER A 457 32.90 20.72 15.39
CA SER A 457 32.49 22.01 15.93
C SER A 457 33.73 22.89 16.10
N LEU A 458 33.60 24.16 15.77
CA LEU A 458 34.66 25.15 15.79
C LEU A 458 34.19 26.40 16.55
N ASN A 459 35.16 27.20 17.03
CA ASN A 459 34.89 28.48 17.61
C ASN A 459 35.21 29.57 16.53
N GLY A 460 34.24 30.39 16.16
CA GLY A 460 34.44 31.46 15.19
C GLY A 460 33.31 31.62 14.19
N PHE A 461 33.60 32.17 13.01
CA PHE A 461 32.62 32.38 11.95
C PHE A 461 31.98 31.07 11.45
N LEU A 462 32.80 30.05 11.26
CA LEU A 462 32.34 28.69 11.01
C LEU A 462 32.17 27.96 12.37
N THR A 463 30.94 27.74 12.80
CA THR A 463 30.65 27.13 14.12
C THR A 463 30.57 25.60 14.08
N LYS A 464 30.16 25.06 12.94
CA LYS A 464 30.09 23.60 12.74
C LYS A 464 30.13 23.26 11.27
N PHE A 465 30.78 22.17 10.93
CA PHE A 465 30.63 21.57 9.61
C PHE A 465 30.53 20.06 9.72
N ASP A 466 29.86 19.51 8.72
CA ASP A 466 29.65 18.07 8.53
C ASP A 466 29.86 17.75 7.05
N ILE A 467 30.85 16.93 6.75
CA ILE A 467 31.18 16.53 5.39
C ILE A 467 31.04 15.01 5.31
N GLN A 468 30.34 14.55 4.31
CA GLN A 468 30.17 13.14 4.03
C GLN A 468 30.41 12.82 2.57
N GLY A 469 30.93 11.60 2.32
CA GLY A 469 31.10 11.07 0.97
C GLY A 469 31.05 9.56 0.99
N GLY A 470 30.48 8.98 -0.06
CA GLY A 470 30.28 7.56 -0.07
C GLY A 470 29.82 6.97 -1.38
N TYR A 471 29.54 5.70 -1.31
CA TYR A 471 29.11 4.82 -2.39
C TYR A 471 27.82 4.11 -2.01
N SER A 472 26.92 3.95 -2.96
CA SER A 472 25.67 3.18 -2.83
C SER A 472 25.53 2.22 -4.01
N TYR A 473 25.16 0.98 -3.73
CA TYR A 473 24.82 -0.03 -4.72
C TYR A 473 23.46 -0.63 -4.40
N GLN A 474 22.60 -0.75 -5.41
CA GLN A 474 21.29 -1.37 -5.29
C GLN A 474 21.08 -2.32 -6.46
N ASN A 475 20.62 -3.53 -6.15
CA ASN A 475 20.21 -4.52 -7.14
C ASN A 475 18.73 -4.86 -6.92
N PHE A 476 17.93 -4.68 -7.95
CA PHE A 476 16.52 -5.04 -7.97
C PHE A 476 16.31 -6.18 -8.95
N LYS A 477 15.84 -7.31 -8.45
CA LYS A 477 15.54 -8.49 -9.23
C LYS A 477 14.06 -8.82 -9.10
N ASN A 478 13.39 -8.98 -10.23
CA ASN A 478 12.00 -9.41 -10.31
C ASN A 478 11.90 -10.60 -11.27
N ASP A 479 11.45 -11.73 -10.75
CA ASP A 479 11.36 -13.02 -11.42
C ASP A 479 9.95 -13.57 -11.27
N GLY A 480 9.23 -13.83 -12.34
CA GLY A 480 7.86 -14.29 -12.25
C GLY A 480 7.37 -15.07 -13.46
N ASN A 481 6.33 -15.83 -13.22
CA ASN A 481 5.65 -16.65 -14.21
C ASN A 481 4.13 -16.52 -14.07
N LYS A 482 3.45 -16.34 -15.21
CA LYS A 482 1.99 -16.29 -15.33
C LYS A 482 1.50 -17.47 -16.15
N GLU A 483 0.43 -18.09 -15.69
CA GLU A 483 -0.29 -19.11 -16.43
C GLU A 483 -1.74 -18.65 -16.63
N ILE A 484 -2.17 -18.58 -17.85
CA ILE A 484 -3.53 -18.19 -18.24
C ILE A 484 -4.20 -19.40 -18.85
N TYR A 485 -5.38 -19.76 -18.33
CA TYR A 485 -6.17 -20.88 -18.79
C TYR A 485 -7.43 -20.37 -19.46
N ARG A 486 -7.69 -20.82 -20.69
CA ARG A 486 -8.90 -20.46 -21.44
C ARG A 486 -9.39 -21.63 -22.28
N TYR A 487 -10.61 -21.55 -22.73
CA TYR A 487 -11.11 -22.43 -23.78
C TYR A 487 -10.72 -21.88 -25.15
N ASN A 488 -10.31 -22.80 -26.02
CA ASN A 488 -10.21 -22.54 -27.44
C ASN A 488 -11.63 -22.42 -28.02
N GLU A 489 -11.97 -21.27 -28.58
CA GLU A 489 -13.32 -21.00 -29.10
C GLU A 489 -13.70 -21.86 -30.29
N THR A 490 -12.72 -22.44 -30.99
CA THR A 490 -12.95 -23.31 -32.16
C THR A 490 -13.12 -24.78 -31.77
N THR A 491 -12.27 -25.25 -30.83
CA THR A 491 -12.23 -26.68 -30.46
C THR A 491 -13.05 -27.00 -29.22
N GLY A 492 -13.41 -25.99 -28.40
CA GLY A 492 -14.04 -26.18 -27.10
C GLY A 492 -13.13 -26.83 -26.06
N VAL A 493 -11.83 -26.99 -26.35
CA VAL A 493 -10.86 -27.60 -25.46
C VAL A 493 -10.22 -26.55 -24.57
N ARG A 494 -10.07 -26.85 -23.28
CA ARG A 494 -9.40 -25.98 -22.33
C ARG A 494 -7.88 -26.08 -22.50
N GLU A 495 -7.26 -24.95 -22.69
CA GLU A 495 -5.83 -24.81 -22.95
C GLU A 495 -5.15 -23.94 -21.89
N VAL A 496 -3.90 -24.28 -21.55
CA VAL A 496 -2.97 -23.34 -20.94
C VAL A 496 -2.35 -22.56 -22.08
N LEU A 497 -2.43 -21.22 -22.03
CA LEU A 497 -1.69 -20.40 -22.98
C LEU A 497 -0.20 -20.59 -22.71
N PRO A 498 0.56 -21.11 -23.70
CA PRO A 498 1.98 -21.34 -23.54
C PRO A 498 2.69 -20.03 -23.18
N ASN A 499 3.63 -20.09 -22.25
CA ASN A 499 4.47 -18.95 -21.90
C ASN A 499 5.21 -18.39 -23.11
N ASP A 500 5.54 -19.25 -24.04
CA ASP A 500 6.30 -18.93 -25.26
C ASP A 500 5.55 -18.02 -26.23
N ASN A 501 4.22 -18.03 -26.20
CA ASN A 501 3.39 -17.22 -27.08
C ASN A 501 3.09 -15.81 -26.52
N ASN A 502 3.41 -15.56 -25.25
CA ASN A 502 3.27 -14.26 -24.64
C ASN A 502 4.50 -13.96 -23.75
N PRO A 503 5.46 -13.18 -24.24
CA PRO A 503 6.68 -12.88 -23.50
C PRO A 503 6.44 -12.18 -22.15
N ASN A 504 5.24 -11.64 -21.94
CA ASN A 504 4.86 -11.03 -20.66
C ASN A 504 4.45 -12.07 -19.60
N ASN A 505 4.25 -13.34 -19.98
CA ASN A 505 3.87 -14.39 -19.03
C ASN A 505 5.08 -14.90 -18.23
N ARG A 506 6.29 -14.89 -18.84
CA ARG A 506 7.54 -15.15 -18.13
C ARG A 506 8.38 -13.89 -18.17
N TYR A 507 8.66 -13.34 -17.00
CA TYR A 507 9.45 -12.14 -16.88
C TYR A 507 10.60 -12.32 -15.89
N TYR A 508 11.75 -11.76 -16.26
CA TYR A 508 12.95 -11.72 -15.46
C TYR A 508 13.65 -10.39 -15.68
N ASN A 509 13.51 -9.52 -14.71
CA ASN A 509 14.02 -8.16 -14.80
C ASN A 509 15.09 -7.95 -13.73
N VAL A 510 16.23 -7.40 -14.12
CA VAL A 510 17.30 -7.00 -13.20
C VAL A 510 17.66 -5.55 -13.45
N LEU A 511 17.64 -4.76 -12.40
CA LEU A 511 18.07 -3.37 -12.41
C LEU A 511 19.20 -3.21 -11.40
N ASN A 512 20.35 -2.71 -11.86
CA ASN A 512 21.45 -2.32 -11.01
C ASN A 512 21.58 -0.80 -10.99
N LEU A 513 21.70 -0.24 -9.80
CA LEU A 513 22.00 1.15 -9.58
C LEU A 513 23.30 1.27 -8.79
N GLN A 514 24.20 2.14 -9.27
CA GLN A 514 25.43 2.50 -8.59
C GLN A 514 25.48 4.02 -8.41
N SER A 515 25.96 4.48 -7.26
CA SER A 515 26.00 5.89 -7.02
C SER A 515 27.20 6.29 -6.17
N PHE A 516 27.80 7.42 -6.52
CA PHE A 516 28.76 8.13 -5.68
C PHE A 516 28.13 9.44 -5.22
N PHE A 517 28.29 9.76 -3.94
CA PHE A 517 27.70 10.97 -3.40
C PHE A 517 28.62 11.68 -2.43
N GLY A 518 28.46 13.00 -2.37
CA GLY A 518 29.10 13.86 -1.40
C GLY A 518 28.11 14.92 -0.92
N ARG A 519 28.17 15.26 0.36
CA ARG A 519 27.41 16.36 0.97
C ARG A 519 28.27 17.09 1.99
N ALA A 520 28.18 18.39 1.99
CA ALA A 520 28.81 19.26 2.98
C ALA A 520 27.77 20.20 3.57
N ASN A 521 27.65 20.22 4.89
CA ASN A 521 26.80 21.12 5.65
C ASN A 521 27.70 22.06 6.47
N PHE A 522 27.43 23.36 6.40
CA PHE A 522 28.15 24.39 7.13
C PHE A 522 27.17 25.20 7.97
N ASP A 523 27.46 25.39 9.25
CA ASP A 523 26.76 26.32 10.14
C ASP A 523 27.70 27.53 10.38
N LEU A 524 27.26 28.68 9.89
CA LEU A 524 27.99 29.93 9.99
C LEU A 524 27.34 30.80 11.06
N THR A 525 28.08 31.07 12.13
CA THR A 525 27.67 31.90 13.27
C THR A 525 26.37 31.44 13.97
N ASN A 526 26.00 30.16 13.88
CA ASN A 526 24.69 29.60 14.32
C ASN A 526 23.48 30.31 13.68
N LYS A 527 23.68 31.03 12.58
CA LYS A 527 22.66 31.87 11.95
C LYS A 527 22.43 31.51 10.48
N TYR A 528 23.46 31.19 9.74
CA TYR A 528 23.34 30.81 8.33
C TYR A 528 23.76 29.36 8.14
N LEU A 529 22.91 28.59 7.48
CA LEU A 529 23.15 27.19 7.18
C LEU A 529 23.31 27.03 5.67
N LEU A 530 24.44 26.47 5.24
CA LEU A 530 24.71 26.17 3.83
C LEU A 530 24.85 24.65 3.67
N THR A 531 24.09 24.06 2.76
CA THR A 531 24.23 22.66 2.33
C THR A 531 24.61 22.63 0.86
N LEU A 532 25.68 21.90 0.55
CA LEU A 532 26.10 21.58 -0.82
C LEU A 532 26.07 20.06 -0.97
N SER A 533 25.52 19.55 -2.07
CA SER A 533 25.54 18.12 -2.38
C SER A 533 25.76 17.86 -3.86
N LEU A 534 26.46 16.77 -4.14
CA LEU A 534 26.64 16.23 -5.48
C LEU A 534 26.43 14.71 -5.42
N ARG A 535 25.63 14.20 -6.34
CA ARG A 535 25.46 12.76 -6.51
C ARG A 535 25.58 12.40 -7.99
N ALA A 536 26.30 11.33 -8.26
CA ALA A 536 26.39 10.71 -9.57
C ALA A 536 25.70 9.35 -9.52
N ASP A 537 24.64 9.16 -10.29
CA ASP A 537 23.86 7.94 -10.38
C ASP A 537 24.10 7.22 -11.72
N GLY A 538 24.50 5.96 -11.67
CA GLY A 538 24.62 5.05 -12.81
C GLY A 538 23.52 4.00 -12.79
N SER A 539 22.82 3.79 -13.91
CA SER A 539 21.73 2.82 -14.04
C SER A 539 21.98 1.86 -15.21
N SER A 540 21.77 0.55 -14.96
CA SER A 540 21.85 -0.50 -15.99
C SER A 540 20.74 -0.41 -17.05
N LEU A 541 19.70 0.40 -16.85
CA LEU A 541 18.63 0.62 -17.84
C LEU A 541 19.08 1.43 -19.05
N PHE A 542 20.18 2.21 -18.90
CA PHE A 542 20.67 3.06 -19.98
C PHE A 542 21.87 2.45 -20.68
N ARG A 543 22.07 2.83 -21.93
CA ARG A 543 23.25 2.50 -22.71
C ARG A 543 24.52 2.94 -21.97
N GLU A 544 25.62 2.26 -22.22
CA GLU A 544 26.89 2.44 -21.52
C GLU A 544 27.40 3.88 -21.55
N ASP A 545 27.25 4.54 -22.69
CA ASP A 545 27.64 5.94 -22.91
C ASP A 545 26.74 6.98 -22.23
N LYS A 546 25.56 6.56 -21.71
CA LYS A 546 24.54 7.44 -21.10
C LYS A 546 24.05 6.97 -19.72
N ARG A 547 24.81 6.09 -19.08
CA ARG A 547 24.42 5.48 -17.79
C ARG A 547 24.47 6.44 -16.62
N TRP A 548 25.29 7.48 -16.68
CA TRP A 548 25.56 8.35 -15.56
C TRP A 548 24.80 9.66 -15.64
N GLY A 549 24.08 9.98 -14.57
CA GLY A 549 23.42 11.25 -14.35
C GLY A 549 24.00 11.94 -13.12
N TYR A 550 24.12 13.27 -13.17
CA TYR A 550 24.68 14.09 -12.09
C TYR A 550 23.60 14.97 -11.48
N CYS A 551 23.49 14.96 -10.16
CA CYS A 551 22.47 15.69 -9.40
C CYS A 551 23.17 16.66 -8.41
N PRO A 552 23.62 17.84 -8.85
CA PRO A 552 24.13 18.87 -7.94
C PRO A 552 22.97 19.57 -7.23
N ALA A 553 23.13 19.89 -5.95
CA ALA A 553 22.18 20.71 -5.21
C ALA A 553 22.87 21.63 -4.20
N ALA A 554 22.29 22.80 -3.99
CA ALA A 554 22.71 23.75 -3.00
C ALA A 554 21.50 24.32 -2.26
N ALA A 555 21.62 24.53 -0.95
CA ALA A 555 20.60 25.18 -0.14
C ALA A 555 21.21 26.10 0.89
N LEU A 556 20.59 27.25 1.07
CA LEU A 556 20.93 28.23 2.08
C LEU A 556 19.73 28.51 2.96
N ALA A 557 19.90 28.47 4.27
CA ALA A 557 18.88 28.86 5.22
C ALA A 557 19.42 29.92 6.21
N TRP A 558 18.53 30.81 6.63
CA TRP A 558 18.81 31.83 7.63
C TRP A 558 17.89 31.59 8.84
N LYS A 559 18.51 31.40 10.02
CA LYS A 559 17.79 31.32 11.30
C LYS A 559 17.46 32.74 11.75
N LEU A 560 16.20 33.08 11.81
CA LEU A 560 15.68 34.35 12.32
C LEU A 560 15.59 34.33 13.83
#